data_6bbc4f4ff775955f26f422bcbf25a1f3
#
_entry.id   6bbc4f4ff775955f26f422bcbf25a1f3
#
_cell.length_a   1.000
_cell.length_b   1.000
_cell.length_c   1.000
_cell.angle_alpha   90.00
_cell.angle_beta   90.00
_cell.angle_gamma   90.00
#
_symmetry.space_group_name_H-M   'P 1'
#
loop_
_entity.id
_entity.type
_entity.pdbx_description
1 polymer ?
#
loop_
_entity_poly.entity_id
_entity_poly.type
_entity_poly.pdbx_seq_one_letter_code
_entity_poly.pdbx_strand_id
1 'polypeptide(L)'
;MSNFENCQHRRTDDPTQPVGTNPIAHFSTTYLGQQTANNSCSHRDLGFTGHLQGKWYAVYGDTLWCAQPLTDPSKDNPSKFHGMVRDSLSLMTDDPLVVVDLHLNDDKPVRHQQQFVPFNAKWGEDNTYGFGGTSIVETAGGKGAVFYLVNANNAGLKGAGVAKVELVNGVPTVTQRFGSSGYWWPSANLPRYGDVAAFRDPKSEYIYAWGGAPTSIKDTTDAQYVYLLRVKAADAYDLSKYEYWWGAAAGGWKTGKPLTEFGAKNAVMWFVGQGQFVWSEFWGVYVFVHLSPGGSDVLLRTATSLEGPWTPDVNVYTAKPIDGGLTYAGVVHPYLDASGKTLTISFTNNNHIEVIKVAFSK
;
A
#
# COMPACT_ATOMS: atom_id res chain seq x y z
N MET A 1 -32.05 -8.91 -3.94
CA MET A 1 -31.27 -9.13 -2.70
C MET A 1 -30.82 -10.57 -2.73
N SER A 2 -29.62 -10.83 -3.20
CA SER A 2 -29.05 -12.18 -3.22
C SER A 2 -28.23 -12.34 -1.93
N ASN A 3 -28.67 -13.27 -1.10
CA ASN A 3 -27.88 -13.74 0.04
C ASN A 3 -26.64 -14.43 -0.53
N PHE A 4 -25.52 -13.72 -0.58
CA PHE A 4 -24.22 -14.35 -0.75
C PHE A 4 -23.89 -15.03 0.58
N GLU A 5 -23.91 -16.35 0.59
CA GLU A 5 -23.32 -17.13 1.66
C GLU A 5 -21.84 -16.74 1.76
N ASN A 6 -21.42 -16.31 2.95
CA ASN A 6 -20.05 -15.90 3.27
C ASN A 6 -19.11 -17.08 3.04
N CYS A 7 -18.52 -17.19 1.86
CA CYS A 7 -17.41 -18.11 1.63
C CYS A 7 -16.16 -17.54 2.32
N GLN A 8 -15.87 -18.02 3.53
CA GLN A 8 -14.56 -17.85 4.14
C GLN A 8 -13.56 -18.67 3.29
N HIS A 9 -12.74 -17.99 2.50
CA HIS A 9 -11.69 -18.64 1.73
C HIS A 9 -10.55 -19.03 2.67
N ARG A 10 -10.71 -20.20 3.29
CA ARG A 10 -9.59 -20.86 3.93
C ARG A 10 -8.76 -21.53 2.84
N ARG A 11 -7.57 -20.98 2.55
CA ARG A 11 -6.56 -21.79 1.87
C ARG A 11 -6.10 -22.85 2.86
N THR A 12 -6.46 -24.08 2.63
CA THR A 12 -6.08 -25.24 3.46
C THR A 12 -4.57 -25.48 3.46
N ASP A 13 -3.85 -24.81 2.58
CA ASP A 13 -2.42 -24.90 2.34
C ASP A 13 -1.63 -23.67 2.88
N ASP A 14 -2.27 -22.73 3.57
CA ASP A 14 -1.57 -21.56 4.16
C ASP A 14 -0.68 -22.03 5.33
N PRO A 15 0.67 -21.97 5.15
CA PRO A 15 1.59 -22.46 6.17
C PRO A 15 1.70 -21.55 7.40
N THR A 16 1.15 -20.33 7.37
CA THR A 16 1.05 -19.45 8.56
C THR A 16 -0.17 -19.79 9.42
N GLN A 17 -1.00 -20.71 8.97
CA GLN A 17 -2.16 -21.25 9.68
C GLN A 17 -3.07 -20.15 10.25
N PRO A 18 -3.82 -19.42 9.40
CA PRO A 18 -4.81 -18.46 9.85
C PRO A 18 -5.75 -19.08 10.87
N VAL A 19 -5.96 -18.41 12.00
CA VAL A 19 -6.71 -18.97 13.13
C VAL A 19 -7.93 -18.12 13.49
N GLY A 20 -8.89 -18.77 14.15
CA GLY A 20 -10.10 -18.12 14.64
C GLY A 20 -11.14 -17.90 13.54
N THR A 21 -12.17 -17.15 13.92
CA THR A 21 -13.27 -16.78 13.04
C THR A 21 -13.16 -15.29 12.75
N ASN A 22 -13.21 -14.91 11.49
CA ASN A 22 -13.29 -13.52 11.10
C ASN A 22 -14.64 -12.95 11.58
N PRO A 23 -14.68 -11.87 12.37
CA PRO A 23 -15.94 -11.33 12.89
C PRO A 23 -16.80 -10.70 11.79
N ILE A 24 -16.25 -10.43 10.61
CA ILE A 24 -16.96 -9.85 9.47
C ILE A 24 -17.83 -10.95 8.83
N ALA A 25 -19.05 -11.11 9.36
CA ALA A 25 -19.99 -12.13 8.91
C ALA A 25 -21.12 -11.53 8.03
N HIS A 26 -21.52 -10.30 8.31
CA HIS A 26 -22.64 -9.65 7.63
C HIS A 26 -22.21 -8.28 7.09
N PHE A 27 -22.37 -8.10 5.79
CA PHE A 27 -22.03 -6.85 5.11
C PHE A 27 -22.88 -6.67 3.83
N SER A 28 -22.87 -5.44 3.35
CA SER A 28 -23.35 -5.10 2.01
C SER A 28 -22.29 -4.30 1.28
N THR A 29 -22.08 -4.57 0.00
CA THR A 29 -21.10 -3.86 -0.82
C THR A 29 -21.80 -3.09 -1.93
N THR A 30 -21.38 -1.84 -2.12
CA THR A 30 -21.86 -0.94 -3.19
C THR A 30 -20.66 -0.49 -4.01
N TYR A 31 -20.74 -0.66 -5.33
CA TYR A 31 -19.78 -0.05 -6.25
C TYR A 31 -20.08 1.45 -6.38
N LEU A 32 -19.08 2.30 -6.20
CA LEU A 32 -19.25 3.75 -6.25
C LEU A 32 -18.85 4.34 -7.61
N GLY A 33 -17.83 3.79 -8.25
CA GLY A 33 -17.32 4.28 -9.54
C GLY A 33 -15.80 4.26 -9.64
N GLN A 34 -15.27 4.96 -10.64
CA GLN A 34 -13.84 5.17 -10.84
C GLN A 34 -13.40 6.51 -10.27
N GLN A 35 -12.24 6.53 -9.64
CA GLN A 35 -11.64 7.75 -9.10
C GLN A 35 -10.94 8.54 -10.20
N THR A 36 -11.09 9.86 -10.18
CA THR A 36 -10.45 10.79 -11.11
C THR A 36 -9.84 11.98 -10.35
N ALA A 37 -8.91 12.67 -10.98
CA ALA A 37 -8.43 13.96 -10.48
C ALA A 37 -9.25 15.11 -11.06
N ASN A 38 -9.48 16.16 -10.26
CA ASN A 38 -10.22 17.35 -10.72
C ASN A 38 -9.34 18.39 -11.43
N ASN A 39 -8.02 18.23 -11.42
CA ASN A 39 -7.06 19.23 -11.89
C ASN A 39 -5.97 18.68 -12.82
N SER A 40 -6.07 17.41 -13.20
CA SER A 40 -5.20 16.75 -14.18
C SER A 40 -5.92 15.56 -14.82
N CYS A 41 -5.26 14.86 -15.76
CA CYS A 41 -5.78 13.65 -16.38
C CYS A 41 -4.70 12.58 -16.47
N SER A 42 -4.96 11.44 -15.83
CA SER A 42 -4.06 10.28 -15.87
C SER A 42 -4.77 8.97 -15.56
N HIS A 43 -4.19 7.88 -16.05
CA HIS A 43 -4.43 6.53 -15.60
C HIS A 43 -3.36 6.19 -14.54
N ARG A 44 -3.73 5.50 -13.46
CA ARG A 44 -2.81 5.28 -12.35
C ARG A 44 -3.10 3.99 -11.62
N ASP A 45 -2.14 3.56 -10.82
CA ASP A 45 -2.28 2.40 -9.96
C ASP A 45 -1.98 2.70 -8.50
N LEU A 46 -2.23 1.72 -7.61
CA LEU A 46 -2.02 1.78 -6.17
C LEU A 46 -2.95 2.79 -5.47
N GLY A 47 -2.45 3.94 -5.05
CA GLY A 47 -3.23 4.99 -4.38
C GLY A 47 -3.33 4.82 -2.87
N PHE A 48 -2.27 4.33 -2.21
CA PHE A 48 -2.24 4.10 -0.77
C PHE A 48 -2.46 5.38 0.03
N THR A 49 -3.51 5.40 0.84
CA THR A 49 -3.88 6.58 1.63
C THR A 49 -3.03 6.71 2.89
N GLY A 50 -2.68 7.93 3.25
CA GLY A 50 -1.92 8.24 4.45
C GLY A 50 -2.23 9.62 5.00
N HIS A 51 -2.08 9.76 6.32
CA HIS A 51 -2.36 11.00 7.04
C HIS A 51 -1.06 11.79 7.27
N LEU A 52 -1.13 13.09 7.11
CA LEU A 52 -0.08 14.03 7.49
C LEU A 52 -0.68 15.38 7.89
N GLN A 53 -0.46 15.80 9.12
CA GLN A 53 -0.89 17.10 9.65
C GLN A 53 -2.36 17.46 9.35
N GLY A 54 -3.28 16.55 9.69
CA GLY A 54 -4.72 16.77 9.57
C GLY A 54 -5.30 16.57 8.17
N LYS A 55 -4.49 16.15 7.18
CA LYS A 55 -4.94 15.89 5.82
C LYS A 55 -4.59 14.48 5.39
N TRP A 56 -5.38 13.95 4.47
CA TRP A 56 -5.16 12.65 3.88
C TRP A 56 -4.64 12.79 2.45
N TYR A 57 -3.69 11.97 2.12
CA TYR A 57 -3.02 11.94 0.82
C TYR A 57 -3.01 10.53 0.28
N ALA A 58 -2.94 10.38 -1.04
CA ALA A 58 -2.73 9.10 -1.70
C ALA A 58 -1.40 9.12 -2.46
N VAL A 59 -0.60 8.07 -2.25
CA VAL A 59 0.62 7.80 -3.03
C VAL A 59 0.26 6.77 -4.08
N TYR A 60 0.33 7.17 -5.35
CA TYR A 60 0.12 6.30 -6.50
C TYR A 60 1.45 5.75 -6.99
N GLY A 61 1.39 4.63 -7.70
CA GLY A 61 2.52 4.10 -8.45
C GLY A 61 2.57 4.68 -9.87
N ASP A 62 2.68 3.82 -10.86
CA ASP A 62 2.74 4.23 -12.26
C ASP A 62 1.55 5.13 -12.61
N THR A 63 1.85 6.36 -13.00
CA THR A 63 0.87 7.39 -13.35
C THR A 63 1.08 7.80 -14.79
N LEU A 64 0.24 7.28 -15.68
CA LEU A 64 0.30 7.50 -17.12
C LEU A 64 -0.56 8.71 -17.50
N TRP A 65 0.03 9.67 -18.19
CA TRP A 65 -0.67 10.90 -18.59
C TRP A 65 -1.65 10.64 -19.74
N CYS A 66 -2.79 11.30 -19.71
CA CYS A 66 -3.72 11.30 -20.85
C CYS A 66 -3.17 12.09 -22.04
N ALA A 67 -3.75 11.82 -23.21
CA ALA A 67 -3.52 12.65 -24.41
C ALA A 67 -3.95 14.10 -24.15
N GLN A 68 -3.17 15.03 -24.66
CA GLN A 68 -3.51 16.46 -24.62
C GLN A 68 -4.63 16.80 -25.63
N PRO A 69 -5.63 17.60 -25.29
CA PRO A 69 -5.86 18.35 -24.04
C PRO A 69 -6.92 17.71 -23.13
N LEU A 70 -6.98 16.39 -23.03
CA LEU A 70 -8.01 15.69 -22.28
C LEU A 70 -7.94 16.00 -20.77
N THR A 71 -9.12 16.10 -20.15
CA THR A 71 -9.31 16.25 -18.71
C THR A 71 -10.11 15.09 -18.09
N ASP A 72 -10.59 14.16 -18.93
CA ASP A 72 -11.39 13.02 -18.56
C ASP A 72 -10.71 11.74 -19.05
N PRO A 73 -10.18 10.89 -18.15
CA PRO A 73 -9.49 9.67 -18.51
C PRO A 73 -10.35 8.69 -19.32
N SER A 74 -11.68 8.72 -19.16
CA SER A 74 -12.59 7.83 -19.90
C SER A 74 -12.63 8.11 -21.41
N LYS A 75 -12.12 9.27 -21.82
CA LYS A 75 -12.04 9.68 -23.23
C LYS A 75 -10.66 9.46 -23.84
N ASP A 76 -9.71 9.04 -23.03
CA ASP A 76 -8.37 8.75 -23.49
C ASP A 76 -8.29 7.37 -24.16
N ASN A 77 -7.29 7.19 -25.00
CA ASN A 77 -6.95 5.89 -25.56
C ASN A 77 -5.79 5.29 -24.76
N PRO A 78 -6.06 4.40 -23.78
CA PRO A 78 -5.02 3.88 -22.90
C PRO A 78 -3.96 3.02 -23.63
N SER A 79 -4.21 2.63 -24.88
CA SER A 79 -3.20 1.93 -25.69
C SER A 79 -2.12 2.86 -26.27
N LYS A 80 -2.31 4.18 -26.16
CA LYS A 80 -1.33 5.19 -26.60
C LYS A 80 -0.57 5.72 -25.38
N PHE A 81 0.74 5.59 -25.43
CA PHE A 81 1.61 6.12 -24.38
C PHE A 81 1.88 7.62 -24.61
N HIS A 82 1.54 8.45 -23.62
CA HIS A 82 1.72 9.91 -23.66
C HIS A 82 2.78 10.40 -22.65
N GLY A 83 3.44 9.48 -21.97
CA GLY A 83 4.38 9.74 -20.90
C GLY A 83 3.84 9.33 -19.54
N MET A 84 4.73 9.30 -18.56
CA MET A 84 4.38 8.86 -17.19
C MET A 84 5.37 9.37 -16.17
N VAL A 85 4.96 9.28 -14.91
CA VAL A 85 5.85 9.23 -13.74
C VAL A 85 5.67 7.90 -13.02
N ARG A 86 6.68 7.50 -12.26
CA ARG A 86 6.73 6.18 -11.60
C ARG A 86 6.06 6.18 -10.23
N ASP A 87 5.79 7.34 -9.69
CA ASP A 87 4.93 7.57 -8.55
C ASP A 87 4.40 9.01 -8.56
N SER A 88 3.26 9.24 -7.95
CA SER A 88 2.65 10.56 -7.83
C SER A 88 1.93 10.71 -6.50
N LEU A 89 1.56 11.95 -6.16
CA LEU A 89 0.89 12.28 -4.92
C LEU A 89 -0.39 13.08 -5.19
N SER A 90 -1.47 12.73 -4.48
CA SER A 90 -2.71 13.52 -4.49
C SER A 90 -3.23 13.78 -3.08
N LEU A 91 -3.93 14.89 -2.92
CA LEU A 91 -4.74 15.19 -1.74
C LEU A 91 -6.09 14.46 -1.89
N MET A 92 -6.50 13.76 -0.86
CA MET A 92 -7.81 13.13 -0.78
C MET A 92 -8.88 14.17 -0.45
N THR A 93 -10.10 13.95 -0.95
CA THR A 93 -11.27 14.78 -0.66
C THR A 93 -12.33 13.98 0.09
N ASP A 94 -13.41 14.63 0.51
CA ASP A 94 -14.55 13.95 1.14
C ASP A 94 -15.33 13.07 0.14
N ASP A 95 -15.16 13.29 -1.17
CA ASP A 95 -15.64 12.41 -2.21
C ASP A 95 -14.54 11.41 -2.59
N PRO A 96 -14.69 10.10 -2.32
CA PRO A 96 -13.68 9.11 -2.63
C PRO A 96 -13.42 8.92 -4.13
N LEU A 97 -14.28 9.45 -4.98
CA LEU A 97 -14.13 9.41 -6.43
C LEU A 97 -13.32 10.58 -6.99
N VAL A 98 -12.98 11.57 -6.14
CA VAL A 98 -12.30 12.79 -6.58
C VAL A 98 -11.06 13.05 -5.75
N VAL A 99 -9.92 13.23 -6.41
CA VAL A 99 -8.67 13.66 -5.78
C VAL A 99 -8.16 14.96 -6.40
N VAL A 100 -7.25 15.62 -5.70
CA VAL A 100 -6.54 16.81 -6.18
C VAL A 100 -5.06 16.47 -6.31
N ASP A 101 -4.57 16.39 -7.52
CA ASP A 101 -3.18 16.06 -7.77
C ASP A 101 -2.23 17.18 -7.32
N LEU A 102 -1.14 16.75 -6.71
CA LEU A 102 -0.07 17.61 -6.22
C LEU A 102 1.18 17.45 -7.10
N HIS A 103 2.15 18.35 -6.92
CA HIS A 103 3.39 18.36 -7.71
C HIS A 103 3.11 18.33 -9.23
N LEU A 104 2.20 19.17 -9.66
CA LEU A 104 1.95 19.36 -11.09
C LEU A 104 3.01 20.28 -11.68
N ASN A 105 3.52 19.95 -12.87
CA ASN A 105 4.25 20.92 -13.65
C ASN A 105 3.31 21.95 -14.28
N ASP A 106 3.86 23.09 -14.69
CA ASP A 106 3.10 24.17 -15.33
C ASP A 106 3.11 24.04 -16.88
N ASP A 107 3.49 22.88 -17.42
CA ASP A 107 3.48 22.64 -18.85
C ASP A 107 2.06 22.75 -19.38
N LYS A 108 1.91 23.56 -20.43
CA LYS A 108 0.60 23.79 -21.05
C LYS A 108 0.40 22.87 -22.26
N PRO A 109 -0.85 22.56 -22.57
CA PRO A 109 -2.12 23.01 -22.00
C PRO A 109 -2.63 22.19 -20.81
N VAL A 110 -2.12 20.99 -20.54
CA VAL A 110 -2.52 20.14 -19.40
C VAL A 110 -1.35 19.95 -18.45
N ARG A 111 -1.65 20.00 -17.17
CA ARG A 111 -0.67 19.78 -16.12
C ARG A 111 -0.43 18.28 -15.94
N HIS A 112 0.84 17.89 -15.89
CA HIS A 112 1.25 16.52 -15.62
C HIS A 112 1.81 16.41 -14.20
N GLN A 113 1.57 15.27 -13.57
CA GLN A 113 2.17 14.94 -12.28
C GLN A 113 3.69 14.82 -12.43
N GLN A 114 4.40 15.29 -11.42
CA GLN A 114 5.83 15.07 -11.25
C GLN A 114 6.09 13.89 -10.33
N GLN A 115 7.28 13.33 -10.42
CA GLN A 115 7.75 12.25 -9.58
C GLN A 115 7.73 12.68 -8.10
N PHE A 116 7.06 11.89 -7.23
CA PHE A 116 6.95 12.18 -5.80
C PHE A 116 8.22 11.79 -5.05
N VAL A 117 8.72 10.56 -5.23
CA VAL A 117 10.02 10.13 -4.70
C VAL A 117 11.07 10.45 -5.76
N PRO A 118 11.94 11.46 -5.56
CA PRO A 118 12.84 11.95 -6.61
C PRO A 118 13.95 10.95 -6.93
N PHE A 119 14.30 10.86 -8.22
CA PHE A 119 15.50 10.14 -8.66
C PHE A 119 16.78 10.82 -8.14
N ASN A 120 17.79 10.02 -7.89
CA ASN A 120 19.11 10.50 -7.51
C ASN A 120 20.18 10.01 -8.50
N ALA A 121 20.59 10.89 -9.39
CA ALA A 121 21.60 10.57 -10.41
C ALA A 121 22.94 10.08 -9.81
N LYS A 122 23.27 10.48 -8.58
CA LYS A 122 24.48 9.98 -7.89
C LYS A 122 24.41 8.50 -7.54
N TRP A 123 23.18 7.93 -7.49
CA TRP A 123 22.92 6.50 -7.31
C TRP A 123 22.68 5.76 -8.64
N GLY A 124 22.84 6.47 -9.78
CA GLY A 124 22.59 5.94 -11.11
C GLY A 124 21.12 5.82 -11.46
N GLU A 125 20.26 6.53 -10.74
CA GLU A 125 18.82 6.51 -10.96
C GLU A 125 18.38 7.53 -12.02
N ASP A 126 17.44 7.14 -12.83
CA ASP A 126 16.78 7.93 -13.86
C ASP A 126 15.34 7.48 -14.07
N ASN A 127 14.68 7.95 -15.12
CA ASN A 127 13.28 7.63 -15.43
C ASN A 127 13.03 6.14 -15.82
N THR A 128 14.06 5.31 -15.87
CA THR A 128 13.93 3.85 -15.99
C THR A 128 13.71 3.15 -14.67
N TYR A 129 13.89 3.88 -13.54
CA TYR A 129 13.63 3.37 -12.20
C TYR A 129 12.16 3.57 -11.81
N GLY A 130 11.61 2.60 -11.07
CA GLY A 130 10.32 2.70 -10.40
C GLY A 130 10.48 2.71 -8.89
N PHE A 131 9.65 3.52 -8.21
CA PHE A 131 9.59 3.57 -6.75
C PHE A 131 8.17 3.28 -6.30
N GLY A 132 7.78 2.01 -6.24
CA GLY A 132 6.50 1.62 -5.68
C GLY A 132 6.44 2.00 -4.20
N GLY A 133 5.91 3.18 -3.90
CA GLY A 133 5.72 3.67 -2.54
C GLY A 133 4.45 3.13 -1.92
N THR A 134 4.44 3.03 -0.59
CA THR A 134 3.23 2.82 0.19
C THR A 134 2.68 4.17 0.69
N SER A 135 1.75 4.13 1.62
CA SER A 135 1.16 5.34 2.22
C SER A 135 2.20 6.24 2.89
N ILE A 136 1.92 7.52 2.96
CA ILE A 136 2.59 8.40 3.92
C ILE A 136 2.19 7.97 5.33
N VAL A 137 3.15 7.64 6.17
CA VAL A 137 2.94 7.37 7.59
C VAL A 137 3.46 8.53 8.41
N GLU A 138 2.61 9.11 9.26
CA GLU A 138 2.99 10.28 10.05
C GLU A 138 4.02 9.89 11.12
N THR A 139 5.11 10.66 11.19
CA THR A 139 6.18 10.53 12.16
C THR A 139 6.09 11.63 13.22
N ALA A 140 6.98 11.64 14.19
CA ALA A 140 7.01 12.72 15.17
C ALA A 140 7.32 14.09 14.53
N GLY A 141 6.80 15.15 15.15
CA GLY A 141 7.06 16.54 14.73
C GLY A 141 6.35 16.96 13.44
N GLY A 142 5.23 16.32 13.10
CA GLY A 142 4.42 16.67 11.93
C GLY A 142 5.12 16.37 10.60
N LYS A 143 6.04 15.41 10.58
CA LYS A 143 6.70 14.90 9.39
C LYS A 143 6.08 13.57 8.99
N GLY A 144 6.41 13.08 7.81
CA GLY A 144 5.96 11.79 7.31
C GLY A 144 7.13 10.94 6.81
N ALA A 145 6.90 9.65 6.73
CA ALA A 145 7.77 8.71 6.03
C ALA A 145 6.99 8.00 4.93
N VAL A 146 7.67 7.69 3.83
CA VAL A 146 7.18 6.78 2.78
C VAL A 146 8.17 5.63 2.69
N PHE A 147 7.66 4.42 2.82
CA PHE A 147 8.42 3.21 2.50
C PHE A 147 8.28 2.97 1.00
N TYR A 148 9.36 2.68 0.31
CA TYR A 148 9.35 2.50 -1.13
C TYR A 148 10.34 1.43 -1.58
N LEU A 149 10.10 0.90 -2.76
CA LEU A 149 10.98 -0.04 -3.43
C LEU A 149 11.84 0.68 -4.46
N VAL A 150 13.11 0.30 -4.58
CA VAL A 150 13.98 0.74 -5.66
C VAL A 150 14.03 -0.36 -6.72
N ASN A 151 13.30 -0.17 -7.81
CA ASN A 151 13.18 -1.11 -8.91
C ASN A 151 13.81 -0.51 -10.19
N ALA A 152 14.90 -1.10 -10.64
CA ALA A 152 15.54 -0.72 -11.89
C ALA A 152 14.99 -1.57 -13.03
N ASN A 153 14.27 -0.98 -13.99
CA ASN A 153 13.59 -1.72 -15.05
C ASN A 153 14.43 -2.79 -15.76
N ASN A 154 15.73 -2.51 -15.95
CA ASN A 154 16.65 -3.42 -16.64
C ASN A 154 17.45 -4.31 -15.71
N ALA A 155 17.36 -4.14 -14.40
CA ALA A 155 18.19 -4.84 -13.43
C ALA A 155 17.43 -5.36 -12.21
N GLY A 156 16.10 -5.23 -12.23
CA GLY A 156 15.19 -5.73 -11.19
C GLY A 156 15.24 -4.95 -9.89
N LEU A 157 14.61 -5.52 -8.90
CA LEU A 157 14.45 -4.91 -7.58
C LEU A 157 15.78 -4.87 -6.82
N LYS A 158 16.23 -3.69 -6.41
CA LYS A 158 17.47 -3.44 -5.70
C LYS A 158 17.31 -3.50 -4.18
N GLY A 159 16.25 -2.89 -3.67
CA GLY A 159 16.05 -2.83 -2.23
C GLY A 159 14.77 -2.08 -1.85
N ALA A 160 14.54 -2.05 -0.55
CA ALA A 160 13.49 -1.25 0.07
C ALA A 160 14.09 -0.14 0.92
N GLY A 161 13.50 1.04 0.90
CA GLY A 161 14.01 2.23 1.56
C GLY A 161 12.92 3.04 2.24
N VAL A 162 13.36 4.09 2.93
CA VAL A 162 12.50 5.07 3.58
C VAL A 162 12.87 6.45 3.05
N ALA A 163 11.85 7.26 2.77
CA ALA A 163 12.00 8.66 2.46
C ALA A 163 11.31 9.53 3.52
N LYS A 164 11.95 10.62 3.89
CA LYS A 164 11.38 11.64 4.77
C LYS A 164 10.50 12.58 3.96
N VAL A 165 9.29 12.82 4.46
CA VAL A 165 8.32 13.75 3.86
C VAL A 165 8.10 14.93 4.82
N GLU A 166 8.18 16.12 4.30
CA GLU A 166 7.91 17.37 5.03
C GLU A 166 6.96 18.25 4.21
N LEU A 167 6.18 19.10 4.89
CA LEU A 167 5.39 20.10 4.18
C LEU A 167 6.29 21.24 3.70
N VAL A 168 6.51 21.32 2.41
CA VAL A 168 7.17 22.47 1.76
C VAL A 168 6.10 23.33 1.11
N ASN A 169 5.95 24.57 1.57
CA ASN A 169 4.86 25.46 1.15
C ASN A 169 3.46 24.82 1.28
N GLY A 170 3.27 23.99 2.31
CA GLY A 170 2.00 23.30 2.57
C GLY A 170 1.76 22.03 1.73
N VAL A 171 2.73 21.59 0.93
CA VAL A 171 2.65 20.40 0.08
C VAL A 171 3.60 19.32 0.59
N PRO A 172 3.15 18.06 0.83
CA PRO A 172 4.04 16.98 1.21
C PRO A 172 5.10 16.75 0.14
N THR A 173 6.35 16.85 0.53
CA THR A 173 7.50 16.76 -0.38
C THR A 173 8.56 15.85 0.23
N VAL A 174 9.11 14.95 -0.56
CA VAL A 174 10.26 14.13 -0.15
C VAL A 174 11.48 15.02 -0.05
N THR A 175 12.01 15.20 1.16
CA THR A 175 13.18 16.06 1.43
C THR A 175 14.46 15.25 1.63
N GLN A 176 14.35 13.95 1.91
CA GLN A 176 15.50 13.08 2.08
C GLN A 176 15.13 11.62 1.82
N ARG A 177 16.03 10.89 1.17
CA ARG A 177 16.02 9.43 1.06
C ARG A 177 17.22 8.89 1.81
N PHE A 178 17.05 7.75 2.51
CA PHE A 178 18.06 7.20 3.39
C PHE A 178 18.78 5.99 2.76
N GLY A 179 19.99 5.72 3.28
CA GLY A 179 20.89 4.67 2.79
C GLY A 179 21.86 5.17 1.72
N SER A 180 23.00 4.50 1.59
CA SER A 180 24.08 4.91 0.68
C SER A 180 23.72 4.77 -0.81
N SER A 181 22.68 3.99 -1.12
CA SER A 181 22.16 3.76 -2.48
C SER A 181 20.64 3.97 -2.54
N GLY A 182 20.09 4.78 -1.62
CA GLY A 182 18.68 5.09 -1.57
C GLY A 182 17.81 3.99 -0.96
N TYR A 183 18.38 2.99 -0.34
CA TYR A 183 17.64 1.95 0.39
C TYR A 183 18.44 1.43 1.60
N TRP A 184 17.72 0.86 2.57
CA TRP A 184 18.30 0.25 3.77
C TRP A 184 18.30 -1.27 3.71
N TRP A 185 17.35 -1.87 3.02
CA TRP A 185 17.15 -3.31 2.95
C TRP A 185 17.40 -3.81 1.51
N PRO A 186 18.63 -4.33 1.23
CA PRO A 186 18.92 -4.95 -0.06
C PRO A 186 17.98 -6.12 -0.33
N SER A 187 17.23 -6.07 -1.42
CA SER A 187 16.17 -7.05 -1.72
C SER A 187 16.67 -8.47 -1.94
N ALA A 188 17.95 -8.64 -2.30
CA ALA A 188 18.54 -9.96 -2.48
C ALA A 188 18.58 -10.75 -1.16
N ASN A 189 18.77 -10.08 -0.02
CA ASN A 189 19.09 -10.74 1.25
C ASN A 189 18.11 -10.40 2.38
N LEU A 190 17.29 -9.38 2.21
CA LEU A 190 16.36 -8.90 3.23
C LEU A 190 14.95 -8.76 2.68
N PRO A 191 13.91 -8.88 3.53
CA PRO A 191 12.54 -8.64 3.13
C PRO A 191 12.35 -7.21 2.58
N ARG A 192 11.44 -7.10 1.65
CA ARG A 192 11.13 -5.86 0.93
C ARG A 192 10.15 -5.00 1.74
N TYR A 193 10.57 -4.55 2.93
CA TYR A 193 9.70 -3.84 3.86
C TYR A 193 9.05 -2.60 3.23
N GLY A 194 7.71 -2.56 3.26
CA GLY A 194 6.90 -1.59 2.54
C GLY A 194 6.34 -2.09 1.20
N ASP A 195 6.73 -3.29 0.74
CA ASP A 195 6.21 -3.90 -0.48
C ASP A 195 4.71 -4.22 -0.37
N VAL A 196 4.30 -4.73 0.79
CA VAL A 196 2.91 -5.12 1.05
C VAL A 196 2.13 -3.94 1.63
N ALA A 197 2.63 -3.31 2.69
CA ALA A 197 2.00 -2.18 3.35
C ALA A 197 2.97 -1.44 4.28
N ALA A 198 2.62 -0.19 4.62
CA ALA A 198 3.12 0.53 5.78
C ALA A 198 1.94 1.15 6.54
N PHE A 199 2.01 1.20 7.87
CA PHE A 199 0.90 1.60 8.71
C PHE A 199 1.37 2.34 9.96
N ARG A 200 0.84 3.55 10.19
CA ARG A 200 0.98 4.25 11.46
C ARG A 200 -0.13 3.77 12.40
N ASP A 201 0.26 2.98 13.39
CA ASP A 201 -0.71 2.39 14.32
C ASP A 201 -1.33 3.47 15.22
N PRO A 202 -2.67 3.66 15.20
CA PRO A 202 -3.33 4.65 16.05
C PRO A 202 -3.39 4.22 17.54
N LYS A 203 -3.10 2.95 17.83
CA LYS A 203 -3.18 2.38 19.20
C LYS A 203 -1.81 2.36 19.91
N SER A 204 -0.74 2.72 19.20
CA SER A 204 0.63 2.72 19.75
C SER A 204 1.48 3.85 19.16
N GLU A 205 2.72 3.98 19.61
CA GLU A 205 3.69 4.93 19.06
C GLU A 205 4.43 4.42 17.82
N TYR A 206 4.08 3.23 17.32
CA TYR A 206 4.83 2.55 16.27
C TYR A 206 4.30 2.80 14.85
N ILE A 207 5.21 2.76 13.92
CA ILE A 207 4.99 2.55 12.50
C ILE A 207 5.38 1.09 12.21
N TYR A 208 4.53 0.40 11.48
CA TYR A 208 4.76 -0.98 11.03
C TYR A 208 4.95 -1.00 9.52
N ALA A 209 5.80 -1.91 9.02
CA ALA A 209 5.92 -2.16 7.59
C ALA A 209 6.04 -3.67 7.31
N TRP A 210 5.26 -4.11 6.34
CA TRP A 210 5.20 -5.49 5.86
C TRP A 210 5.93 -5.60 4.54
N GLY A 211 6.71 -6.65 4.38
CA GLY A 211 7.47 -6.88 3.16
C GLY A 211 7.54 -8.33 2.76
N GLY A 212 7.48 -8.57 1.46
CA GLY A 212 7.67 -9.89 0.89
C GLY A 212 9.08 -10.43 1.08
N ALA A 213 9.25 -11.71 0.83
CA ALA A 213 10.51 -12.43 1.00
C ALA A 213 11.65 -11.85 0.13
N PRO A 214 12.92 -12.04 0.54
CA PRO A 214 14.06 -11.69 -0.30
C PRO A 214 13.99 -12.30 -1.70
N THR A 215 14.48 -11.57 -2.69
CA THR A 215 14.45 -12.03 -4.10
C THR A 215 15.37 -13.21 -4.38
N SER A 216 16.28 -13.54 -3.47
CA SER A 216 17.11 -14.76 -3.55
C SER A 216 16.33 -16.03 -3.28
N ILE A 217 15.20 -15.95 -2.56
CA ILE A 217 14.34 -17.09 -2.30
C ILE A 217 13.55 -17.42 -3.58
N LYS A 218 13.79 -18.60 -4.12
CA LYS A 218 13.21 -19.07 -5.40
C LYS A 218 12.13 -20.12 -5.22
N ASP A 219 12.04 -20.72 -4.04
CA ASP A 219 10.93 -21.62 -3.73
C ASP A 219 9.61 -20.88 -3.81
N THR A 220 8.62 -21.49 -4.47
CA THR A 220 7.33 -20.84 -4.73
C THR A 220 6.51 -20.62 -3.46
N THR A 221 6.66 -21.47 -2.47
CA THR A 221 5.99 -21.34 -1.17
C THR A 221 6.70 -20.29 -0.31
N ASP A 222 8.01 -20.40 -0.19
CA ASP A 222 8.82 -19.52 0.68
C ASP A 222 8.88 -18.09 0.14
N ALA A 223 8.81 -17.88 -1.16
CA ALA A 223 8.76 -16.57 -1.80
C ALA A 223 7.47 -15.78 -1.49
N GLN A 224 6.43 -16.45 -0.99
CA GLN A 224 5.13 -15.81 -0.69
C GLN A 224 4.98 -15.37 0.78
N TYR A 225 5.96 -15.67 1.64
CA TYR A 225 5.92 -15.20 3.02
C TYR A 225 6.07 -13.69 3.14
N VAL A 226 5.34 -13.13 4.10
CA VAL A 226 5.37 -11.72 4.46
C VAL A 226 5.95 -11.55 5.87
N TYR A 227 6.93 -10.68 5.98
CA TYR A 227 7.66 -10.38 7.20
C TYR A 227 7.35 -8.99 7.70
N LEU A 228 7.55 -8.76 9.00
CA LEU A 228 7.14 -7.55 9.67
C LEU A 228 8.31 -6.87 10.38
N LEU A 229 8.37 -5.56 10.24
CA LEU A 229 9.18 -4.70 11.09
C LEU A 229 8.30 -3.61 11.73
N ARG A 230 8.85 -2.97 12.77
CA ARG A 230 8.30 -1.74 13.31
C ARG A 230 9.39 -0.78 13.75
N VAL A 231 9.01 0.46 13.93
CA VAL A 231 9.85 1.51 14.52
C VAL A 231 8.96 2.52 15.24
N LYS A 232 9.46 3.12 16.33
CA LYS A 232 8.74 4.25 16.92
C LYS A 232 8.68 5.41 15.92
N ALA A 233 7.54 6.09 15.84
CA ALA A 233 7.37 7.21 14.92
C ALA A 233 8.42 8.33 15.13
N ALA A 234 8.92 8.48 16.36
CA ALA A 234 9.99 9.42 16.68
C ALA A 234 11.35 9.03 16.08
N ASP A 235 11.57 7.75 15.82
CA ASP A 235 12.84 7.17 15.39
C ASP A 235 12.81 6.71 13.92
N ALA A 236 11.78 7.07 13.16
CA ALA A 236 11.53 6.57 11.80
C ALA A 236 12.71 6.77 10.82
N TYR A 237 13.63 7.67 11.12
CA TYR A 237 14.80 7.98 10.27
C TYR A 237 16.12 7.44 10.81
N ASP A 238 16.08 6.57 11.83
CA ASP A 238 17.26 5.91 12.40
C ASP A 238 17.12 4.39 12.26
N LEU A 239 17.84 3.82 11.28
CA LEU A 239 17.80 2.37 10.99
C LEU A 239 18.15 1.52 12.23
N SER A 240 18.99 2.02 13.14
CA SER A 240 19.41 1.26 14.34
C SER A 240 18.27 1.04 15.35
N LYS A 241 17.17 1.80 15.23
CA LYS A 241 15.99 1.74 16.10
C LYS A 241 14.90 0.82 15.58
N TYR A 242 15.05 0.32 14.36
CA TYR A 242 14.08 -0.60 13.79
C TYR A 242 14.09 -1.94 14.50
N GLU A 243 12.91 -2.45 14.78
CA GLU A 243 12.68 -3.75 15.40
C GLU A 243 12.12 -4.69 14.34
N TYR A 244 12.63 -5.91 14.32
CA TYR A 244 12.26 -6.95 13.35
C TYR A 244 11.56 -8.08 14.09
N TRP A 245 10.47 -8.59 13.52
CA TRP A 245 9.72 -9.70 14.08
C TRP A 245 10.39 -11.03 13.74
N TRP A 246 10.90 -11.71 14.73
CA TRP A 246 11.55 -13.01 14.58
C TRP A 246 10.62 -14.21 14.82
N GLY A 247 9.32 -13.97 15.07
CA GLY A 247 8.35 -14.96 15.49
C GLY A 247 8.32 -15.15 17.01
N ALA A 248 7.16 -15.54 17.54
CA ALA A 248 6.96 -15.68 18.97
C ALA A 248 7.94 -16.69 19.60
N ALA A 249 8.17 -17.83 18.96
CA ALA A 249 9.08 -18.87 19.43
C ALA A 249 10.55 -18.43 19.49
N ALA A 250 10.94 -17.42 18.71
CA ALA A 250 12.30 -16.86 18.66
C ALA A 250 12.46 -15.61 19.55
N GLY A 251 11.51 -15.34 20.42
CA GLY A 251 11.52 -14.21 21.37
C GLY A 251 10.95 -12.90 20.81
N GLY A 252 10.20 -12.94 19.71
CA GLY A 252 9.44 -11.81 19.20
C GLY A 252 10.30 -10.72 18.55
N TRP A 253 10.14 -9.49 18.99
CA TRP A 253 10.81 -8.31 18.46
C TRP A 253 12.29 -8.21 18.85
N LYS A 254 13.16 -7.88 17.85
CA LYS A 254 14.59 -7.66 18.08
C LYS A 254 15.05 -6.35 17.43
N THR A 255 15.53 -5.42 18.26
CA THR A 255 16.02 -4.11 17.81
C THR A 255 17.36 -4.23 17.09
N GLY A 256 17.48 -3.58 15.91
CA GLY A 256 18.70 -3.51 15.11
C GLY A 256 19.21 -4.86 14.58
N LYS A 257 18.37 -5.90 14.60
CA LYS A 257 18.72 -7.25 14.16
C LYS A 257 17.81 -7.71 13.02
N PRO A 258 18.11 -7.37 11.77
CA PRO A 258 17.36 -7.87 10.62
C PRO A 258 17.29 -9.40 10.59
N LEU A 259 16.25 -9.92 9.96
CA LEU A 259 16.07 -11.36 9.78
C LEU A 259 17.22 -11.95 8.94
N THR A 260 17.73 -13.10 9.36
CA THR A 260 18.70 -13.91 8.61
C THR A 260 18.16 -15.28 8.22
N GLU A 261 16.94 -15.60 8.69
CA GLU A 261 16.24 -16.83 8.39
C GLU A 261 14.81 -16.48 7.99
N PHE A 262 14.26 -17.23 7.04
CA PHE A 262 12.98 -16.97 6.42
C PHE A 262 12.11 -18.22 6.41
N GLY A 263 10.81 -18.08 6.55
CA GLY A 263 9.85 -19.18 6.56
C GLY A 263 8.66 -18.91 7.51
N ALA A 264 7.77 -19.89 7.65
CA ALA A 264 6.53 -19.79 8.41
C ALA A 264 6.73 -19.37 9.88
N LYS A 265 7.85 -19.75 10.50
CA LYS A 265 8.13 -19.49 11.93
C LYS A 265 8.26 -18.02 12.30
N ASN A 266 8.63 -17.17 11.35
CA ASN A 266 8.85 -15.73 11.53
C ASN A 266 8.08 -14.85 10.54
N ALA A 267 7.33 -15.47 9.63
CA ALA A 267 6.36 -14.77 8.79
C ALA A 267 5.09 -14.45 9.59
N VAL A 268 4.41 -13.39 9.17
CA VAL A 268 3.13 -12.96 9.77
C VAL A 268 1.94 -13.24 8.85
N MET A 269 2.17 -13.40 7.55
CA MET A 269 1.18 -13.74 6.53
C MET A 269 1.84 -14.52 5.39
N TRP A 270 1.01 -15.12 4.57
CA TRP A 270 1.42 -15.84 3.38
C TRP A 270 0.46 -15.59 2.23
N PHE A 271 1.00 -15.41 1.01
CA PHE A 271 0.28 -15.25 -0.24
C PHE A 271 -0.82 -14.19 -0.16
N VAL A 272 -0.43 -12.97 0.19
CA VAL A 272 -1.32 -11.80 0.18
C VAL A 272 -0.87 -10.81 -0.89
N GLY A 273 -1.81 -10.07 -1.45
CA GLY A 273 -1.52 -8.92 -2.31
C GLY A 273 -1.08 -7.70 -1.50
N GLN A 274 -0.64 -6.67 -2.20
CA GLN A 274 -0.46 -5.34 -1.62
C GLN A 274 -1.78 -4.85 -1.04
N GLY A 275 -1.71 -4.20 0.13
CA GLY A 275 -2.91 -3.81 0.83
C GLY A 275 -2.68 -2.72 1.86
N GLN A 276 -3.71 -2.48 2.66
CA GLN A 276 -3.66 -1.47 3.69
C GLN A 276 -4.35 -1.93 4.97
N PHE A 277 -3.85 -1.45 6.10
CA PHE A 277 -4.38 -1.75 7.42
C PHE A 277 -5.23 -0.60 7.93
N VAL A 278 -6.24 -0.94 8.74
CA VAL A 278 -7.03 0.00 9.52
C VAL A 278 -7.39 -0.62 10.87
N TRP A 279 -7.45 0.21 11.90
CA TRP A 279 -8.09 -0.17 13.16
C TRP A 279 -9.60 0.06 13.05
N SER A 280 -10.41 -0.94 13.29
CA SER A 280 -11.86 -0.83 13.35
C SER A 280 -12.32 -0.74 14.80
N GLU A 281 -12.79 0.43 15.23
CA GLU A 281 -13.44 0.58 16.55
C GLU A 281 -14.74 -0.22 16.62
N PHE A 282 -15.44 -0.38 15.49
CA PHE A 282 -16.69 -1.15 15.42
C PHE A 282 -16.48 -2.63 15.78
N TRP A 283 -15.37 -3.24 15.30
CA TRP A 283 -15.04 -4.63 15.56
C TRP A 283 -14.05 -4.81 16.73
N GLY A 284 -13.30 -3.76 17.11
CA GLY A 284 -12.23 -3.82 18.09
C GLY A 284 -11.02 -4.62 17.64
N VAL A 285 -10.73 -4.62 16.33
CA VAL A 285 -9.63 -5.38 15.71
C VAL A 285 -8.97 -4.57 14.59
N TYR A 286 -7.76 -4.97 14.22
CA TYR A 286 -7.14 -4.54 12.97
C TYR A 286 -7.79 -5.30 11.81
N VAL A 287 -7.99 -4.59 10.71
CA VAL A 287 -8.47 -5.13 9.43
C VAL A 287 -7.39 -4.90 8.40
N PHE A 288 -6.98 -5.93 7.71
CA PHE A 288 -6.12 -5.86 6.52
C PHE A 288 -6.99 -6.06 5.28
N VAL A 289 -6.93 -5.08 4.39
CA VAL A 289 -7.62 -5.08 3.09
C VAL A 289 -6.60 -5.35 2.01
N HIS A 290 -6.84 -6.35 1.18
CA HIS A 290 -5.97 -6.67 0.04
C HIS A 290 -6.78 -7.32 -1.09
N LEU A 291 -6.17 -7.51 -2.23
CA LEU A 291 -6.75 -8.32 -3.29
C LEU A 291 -6.07 -9.69 -3.34
N SER A 292 -6.84 -10.70 -3.78
CA SER A 292 -6.30 -12.04 -4.01
C SER A 292 -5.18 -11.99 -5.04
N PRO A 293 -3.97 -12.51 -4.76
CA PRO A 293 -2.88 -12.50 -5.72
C PRO A 293 -3.25 -13.25 -7.00
N GLY A 294 -3.18 -12.54 -8.14
CA GLY A 294 -3.57 -13.08 -9.45
C GLY A 294 -5.07 -13.29 -9.64
N GLY A 295 -5.89 -12.87 -8.67
CA GLY A 295 -7.35 -12.90 -8.73
C GLY A 295 -7.94 -11.50 -8.72
N SER A 296 -9.26 -11.41 -8.50
CA SER A 296 -10.00 -10.14 -8.51
C SER A 296 -10.85 -9.95 -7.25
N ASP A 297 -10.63 -10.77 -6.23
CA ASP A 297 -11.39 -10.70 -4.98
C ASP A 297 -10.78 -9.66 -4.05
N VAL A 298 -11.62 -8.77 -3.54
CA VAL A 298 -11.30 -7.85 -2.44
C VAL A 298 -11.52 -8.59 -1.13
N LEU A 299 -10.45 -8.80 -0.41
CA LEU A 299 -10.38 -9.68 0.75
C LEU A 299 -10.10 -8.88 2.02
N LEU A 300 -10.77 -9.30 3.11
CA LEU A 300 -10.57 -8.76 4.45
C LEU A 300 -10.14 -9.85 5.41
N ARG A 301 -9.06 -9.64 6.14
CA ARG A 301 -8.70 -10.46 7.30
C ARG A 301 -8.53 -9.59 8.53
N THR A 302 -8.68 -10.18 9.70
CA THR A 302 -8.64 -9.44 10.97
C THR A 302 -7.67 -10.06 11.96
N ALA A 303 -7.16 -9.23 12.87
CA ALA A 303 -6.36 -9.68 14.01
C ALA A 303 -6.50 -8.72 15.18
N THR A 304 -6.23 -9.19 16.39
CA THR A 304 -6.16 -8.35 17.59
C THR A 304 -4.79 -7.71 17.76
N SER A 305 -3.78 -8.18 17.02
CA SER A 305 -2.39 -7.68 17.03
C SER A 305 -1.84 -7.69 15.61
N LEU A 306 -0.95 -6.76 15.28
CA LEU A 306 -0.40 -6.62 13.93
C LEU A 306 0.58 -7.74 13.57
N GLU A 307 1.12 -8.45 14.54
CA GLU A 307 1.89 -9.67 14.38
C GLU A 307 1.01 -10.89 14.05
N GLY A 308 -0.29 -10.74 14.20
CA GLY A 308 -1.25 -11.84 14.11
C GLY A 308 -1.47 -12.57 15.45
N PRO A 309 -2.04 -13.78 15.45
CA PRO A 309 -2.45 -14.50 14.24
C PRO A 309 -3.61 -13.82 13.52
N TRP A 310 -3.59 -13.91 12.19
CA TRP A 310 -4.63 -13.37 11.32
C TRP A 310 -5.73 -14.40 11.10
N THR A 311 -6.99 -13.95 10.95
CA THR A 311 -8.11 -14.80 10.57
C THR A 311 -8.04 -15.18 9.08
N PRO A 312 -8.78 -16.21 8.64
CA PRO A 312 -9.05 -16.42 7.23
C PRO A 312 -9.68 -15.20 6.56
N ASP A 313 -9.46 -15.08 5.25
CA ASP A 313 -10.03 -14.02 4.44
C ASP A 313 -11.54 -14.12 4.31
N VAL A 314 -12.20 -12.97 4.24
CA VAL A 314 -13.60 -12.81 3.82
C VAL A 314 -13.60 -12.05 2.50
N ASN A 315 -14.22 -12.62 1.47
CA ASN A 315 -14.41 -11.93 0.19
C ASN A 315 -15.60 -10.96 0.31
N VAL A 316 -15.34 -9.67 0.17
CA VAL A 316 -16.38 -8.62 0.24
C VAL A 316 -16.80 -8.08 -1.12
N TYR A 317 -16.02 -8.35 -2.15
CA TYR A 317 -16.32 -7.95 -3.53
C TYR A 317 -15.43 -8.70 -4.51
N THR A 318 -15.97 -9.04 -5.68
CA THR A 318 -15.19 -9.58 -6.79
C THR A 318 -15.25 -8.58 -7.95
N ALA A 319 -14.12 -7.97 -8.28
CA ALA A 319 -14.01 -7.02 -9.37
C ALA A 319 -14.11 -7.71 -10.73
N LYS A 320 -14.66 -7.00 -11.70
CA LYS A 320 -14.62 -7.43 -13.11
C LYS A 320 -13.40 -6.78 -13.76
N PRO A 321 -12.37 -7.55 -14.18
CA PRO A 321 -11.20 -6.98 -14.83
C PRO A 321 -11.55 -6.15 -16.07
N ILE A 322 -11.05 -4.93 -16.13
CA ILE A 322 -11.18 -4.05 -17.28
C ILE A 322 -10.23 -4.57 -18.38
N ASP A 323 -10.77 -4.87 -19.56
CA ASP A 323 -10.03 -5.37 -20.71
C ASP A 323 -9.09 -6.55 -20.41
N GLY A 324 -9.45 -7.39 -19.42
CA GLY A 324 -8.63 -8.52 -18.99
C GLY A 324 -7.35 -8.14 -18.25
N GLY A 325 -7.23 -6.89 -17.82
CA GLY A 325 -6.08 -6.38 -17.06
C GLY A 325 -6.04 -6.88 -15.62
N LEU A 326 -4.98 -6.52 -14.91
CA LEU A 326 -4.74 -6.93 -13.53
C LEU A 326 -5.56 -6.11 -12.54
N THR A 327 -6.01 -6.77 -11.47
CA THR A 327 -6.58 -6.14 -10.29
C THR A 327 -5.67 -6.38 -9.09
N TYR A 328 -5.38 -5.34 -8.31
CA TYR A 328 -4.47 -5.40 -7.15
C TYR A 328 -4.60 -4.18 -6.22
N ALA A 329 -3.84 -4.15 -5.13
CA ALA A 329 -3.71 -3.04 -4.19
C ALA A 329 -5.04 -2.64 -3.52
N GLY A 330 -5.41 -3.37 -2.46
CA GLY A 330 -6.56 -3.00 -1.63
C GLY A 330 -6.23 -1.81 -0.71
N VAL A 331 -6.91 -0.69 -0.89
CA VAL A 331 -6.65 0.57 -0.19
C VAL A 331 -7.88 1.01 0.59
N VAL A 332 -7.73 1.40 1.85
CA VAL A 332 -8.82 1.92 2.68
C VAL A 332 -8.79 3.44 2.77
N HIS A 333 -9.96 4.05 2.89
CA HIS A 333 -10.16 5.47 3.10
C HIS A 333 -10.72 5.70 4.53
N PRO A 334 -9.90 5.58 5.60
CA PRO A 334 -10.39 5.53 6.98
C PRO A 334 -10.96 6.86 7.48
N TYR A 335 -10.65 7.96 6.80
CA TYR A 335 -11.16 9.29 7.13
C TYR A 335 -12.65 9.48 6.80
N LEU A 336 -13.22 8.62 5.95
CA LEU A 336 -14.63 8.70 5.59
C LEU A 336 -15.55 8.07 6.65
N ASP A 337 -15.02 7.12 7.43
CA ASP A 337 -15.71 6.58 8.62
C ASP A 337 -14.66 6.06 9.63
N ALA A 338 -14.32 6.91 10.58
CA ALA A 338 -13.34 6.57 11.63
C ALA A 338 -13.79 5.43 12.56
N SER A 339 -15.09 5.09 12.59
CA SER A 339 -15.60 3.97 13.39
C SER A 339 -15.22 2.61 12.80
N GLY A 340 -14.97 2.55 11.49
CA GLY A 340 -14.78 1.31 10.76
C GLY A 340 -16.03 0.45 10.63
N LYS A 341 -17.23 1.01 10.89
CA LYS A 341 -18.51 0.36 10.59
C LYS A 341 -18.76 0.32 9.09
N THR A 342 -18.18 1.27 8.38
CA THR A 342 -18.17 1.31 6.91
C THR A 342 -16.72 1.43 6.45
N LEU A 343 -16.32 0.64 5.49
CA LEU A 343 -15.04 0.81 4.81
C LEU A 343 -15.30 1.27 3.36
N THR A 344 -14.76 2.42 3.01
CA THR A 344 -14.57 2.78 1.61
C THR A 344 -13.23 2.22 1.18
N ILE A 345 -13.23 1.43 0.11
CA ILE A 345 -12.05 0.71 -0.38
C ILE A 345 -11.86 1.07 -1.84
N SER A 346 -10.66 1.46 -2.20
CA SER A 346 -10.25 1.55 -3.60
C SER A 346 -9.27 0.44 -3.95
N PHE A 347 -9.19 0.12 -5.24
CA PHE A 347 -8.24 -0.87 -5.77
C PHE A 347 -7.91 -0.54 -7.22
N THR A 348 -6.75 -1.01 -7.66
CA THR A 348 -6.34 -0.90 -9.06
C THR A 348 -7.04 -1.94 -9.91
N ASN A 349 -7.59 -1.52 -11.05
CA ASN A 349 -8.14 -2.36 -12.09
C ASN A 349 -7.66 -1.85 -13.46
N ASN A 350 -6.64 -2.47 -14.01
CA ASN A 350 -6.03 -2.08 -15.28
C ASN A 350 -5.67 -0.59 -15.38
N ASN A 351 -4.91 -0.08 -14.39
CA ASN A 351 -4.54 1.34 -14.24
C ASN A 351 -5.73 2.31 -14.06
N HIS A 352 -6.87 1.82 -13.63
CA HIS A 352 -7.99 2.62 -13.13
C HIS A 352 -8.13 2.35 -11.63
N ILE A 353 -8.45 3.37 -10.87
CA ILE A 353 -8.77 3.22 -9.45
C ILE A 353 -10.28 3.07 -9.32
N GLU A 354 -10.75 1.88 -9.00
CA GLU A 354 -12.16 1.61 -8.70
C GLU A 354 -12.43 1.71 -7.21
N VAL A 355 -13.62 2.17 -6.85
CA VAL A 355 -14.00 2.43 -5.47
C VAL A 355 -15.30 1.71 -5.13
N ILE A 356 -15.28 1.02 -3.98
CA ILE A 356 -16.45 0.36 -3.38
C ILE A 356 -16.66 0.86 -1.96
N LYS A 357 -17.88 0.68 -1.46
CA LYS A 357 -18.24 0.91 -0.07
C LYS A 357 -18.79 -0.37 0.53
N VAL A 358 -18.20 -0.82 1.63
CA VAL A 358 -18.62 -2.00 2.40
C VAL A 358 -19.20 -1.53 3.72
N ALA A 359 -20.47 -1.82 3.98
CA ALA A 359 -21.15 -1.50 5.23
C ALA A 359 -21.37 -2.80 6.03
N PHE A 360 -20.93 -2.81 7.30
CA PHE A 360 -21.00 -3.95 8.19
C PHE A 360 -22.20 -3.88 9.15
N SER A 361 -22.70 -5.06 9.53
CA SER A 361 -23.64 -5.24 10.63
C SER A 361 -23.21 -6.39 11.54
N LYS A 362 -23.52 -6.28 12.84
CA LYS A 362 -23.30 -7.36 13.83
C LYS A 362 -24.49 -8.30 13.86
#